data_0a463bd456f7e5d923c7176c4526677a
#
_entry.id   0a463bd456f7e5d923c7176c4526677a
#
_cell.length_a   1.000
_cell.length_b   1.000
_cell.length_c   1.000
_cell.angle_alpha   90.00
_cell.angle_beta   90.00
_cell.angle_gamma   90.00
#
_symmetry.space_group_name_H-M   'P 1'
#
loop_
_entity.id
_entity.type
_entity.pdbx_description
1 polymer ?
#
loop_
_entity_poly.entity_id
_entity_poly.type
_entity_poly.pdbx_seq_one_letter_code
_entity_poly.pdbx_strand_id
1 'polypeptide(L)'
;TFQINGENAYGLLKSEHGVHRLVRISPFNANAKRQTSFSSCEVMPDIEKDLDVEVRDDDIRIDTYRSSGAGGQHINKTSSAIRITHFPSGIVVTCQNERSQLQNKDKAMQMLKQKLFMLKEQENAEKEAEIRGEVMENGFGSQIRSYVLQPYTMVKDLRTGEESGNAQKVLDGDLDQFLRAYLRWLSLGKPKWKGVD
;
A
#
# COMPACT_ATOMS: atom_id res chain seq x y z
N THR A 1 -5.14 13.51 4.92
CA THR A 1 -5.52 12.38 4.04
C THR A 1 -6.89 12.67 3.47
N PHE A 2 -7.07 12.41 2.15
CA PHE A 2 -8.34 12.58 1.44
C PHE A 2 -8.66 11.26 0.72
N GLN A 3 -9.92 10.88 0.69
CA GLN A 3 -10.41 9.78 -0.14
C GLN A 3 -11.12 10.38 -1.36
N ILE A 4 -10.75 9.91 -2.55
CA ILE A 4 -11.29 10.39 -3.81
C ILE A 4 -11.90 9.19 -4.53
N ASN A 5 -13.21 9.25 -4.76
CA ASN A 5 -13.97 8.22 -5.47
C ASN A 5 -14.27 8.70 -6.88
N GLY A 6 -13.96 7.89 -7.88
CA GLY A 6 -14.23 8.22 -9.27
C GLY A 6 -13.74 7.12 -10.21
N GLU A 7 -14.26 7.12 -11.42
CA GLU A 7 -13.82 6.20 -12.46
C GLU A 7 -12.35 6.46 -12.82
N ASN A 8 -11.52 5.44 -12.74
CA ASN A 8 -10.07 5.51 -12.99
C ASN A 8 -9.30 6.53 -12.12
N ALA A 9 -9.86 6.93 -10.95
CA ALA A 9 -9.28 7.96 -10.09
C ALA A 9 -7.82 7.68 -9.73
N TYR A 10 -7.50 6.45 -9.30
CA TYR A 10 -6.13 6.06 -8.98
C TYR A 10 -5.18 6.16 -10.19
N GLY A 11 -5.61 5.65 -11.36
CA GLY A 11 -4.79 5.68 -12.58
C GLY A 11 -4.43 7.09 -13.04
N LEU A 12 -5.36 8.02 -12.90
CA LEU A 12 -5.17 9.45 -13.22
C LEU A 12 -4.29 10.13 -12.16
N LEU A 13 -4.64 10.00 -10.89
CA LEU A 13 -3.94 10.69 -9.79
C LEU A 13 -2.55 10.14 -9.49
N LYS A 14 -2.22 8.91 -9.93
CA LYS A 14 -0.87 8.35 -9.83
C LYS A 14 0.20 9.26 -10.45
N SER A 15 -0.17 10.11 -11.39
CA SER A 15 0.73 11.12 -11.97
C SER A 15 1.21 12.16 -10.95
N GLU A 16 0.41 12.41 -9.90
CA GLU A 16 0.71 13.40 -8.86
C GLU A 16 1.56 12.82 -7.71
N HIS A 17 1.77 11.50 -7.71
CA HIS A 17 2.60 10.83 -6.70
C HIS A 17 4.06 11.25 -6.81
N GLY A 18 4.61 11.89 -5.77
CA GLY A 18 5.99 12.34 -5.68
C GLY A 18 6.16 13.70 -5.02
N VAL A 19 7.31 14.32 -5.24
CA VAL A 19 7.67 15.60 -4.63
C VAL A 19 7.39 16.76 -5.57
N HIS A 20 6.67 17.76 -5.10
CA HIS A 20 6.35 19.00 -5.79
C HIS A 20 7.17 20.15 -5.21
N ARG A 21 7.79 20.95 -6.07
CA ARG A 21 8.61 22.10 -5.70
C ARG A 21 7.86 23.39 -6.00
N LEU A 22 7.72 24.26 -5.01
CA LEU A 22 7.14 25.60 -5.16
C LEU A 22 8.18 26.68 -4.92
N VAL A 23 8.36 27.56 -5.90
CA VAL A 23 9.24 28.75 -5.84
C VAL A 23 8.37 30.01 -5.90
N ARG A 24 8.32 30.74 -4.79
CA ARG A 24 7.54 31.97 -4.68
C ARG A 24 8.17 32.95 -3.69
N ILE A 25 7.71 34.20 -3.72
CA ILE A 25 7.94 35.12 -2.61
C ILE A 25 7.13 34.60 -1.42
N SER A 26 7.82 34.32 -0.31
CA SER A 26 7.18 33.74 0.87
C SER A 26 6.25 34.78 1.52
N PRO A 27 4.95 34.46 1.73
CA PRO A 27 4.03 35.35 2.44
C PRO A 27 4.35 35.45 3.94
N PHE A 28 5.19 34.58 4.45
CA PHE A 28 5.62 34.54 5.88
C PHE A 28 6.92 35.29 6.12
N ASN A 29 7.59 35.78 5.08
CA ASN A 29 8.87 36.47 5.21
C ASN A 29 8.69 37.99 5.07
N ALA A 30 8.93 38.73 6.14
CA ALA A 30 8.84 40.20 6.17
C ALA A 30 9.72 40.90 5.11
N ASN A 31 10.83 40.26 4.69
CA ASN A 31 11.74 40.81 3.69
C ASN A 31 11.37 40.46 2.24
N ALA A 32 10.19 39.87 2.01
CA ALA A 32 9.69 39.49 0.69
C ALA A 32 10.72 38.68 -0.17
N LYS A 33 11.53 37.86 0.47
CA LYS A 33 12.51 37.02 -0.22
C LYS A 33 11.84 35.86 -0.97
N ARG A 34 12.36 35.57 -2.15
CA ARG A 34 11.98 34.37 -2.92
C ARG A 34 12.53 33.13 -2.20
N GLN A 35 11.66 32.19 -1.90
CA GLN A 35 11.97 30.95 -1.21
C GLN A 35 11.45 29.75 -2.00
N THR A 36 12.08 28.60 -1.75
CA THR A 36 11.67 27.31 -2.29
C THR A 36 11.09 26.45 -1.17
N SER A 37 9.96 25.86 -1.41
CA SER A 37 9.34 24.86 -0.53
C SER A 37 9.04 23.57 -1.30
N PHE A 38 9.03 22.46 -0.59
CA PHE A 38 8.72 21.14 -1.11
C PHE A 38 7.51 20.57 -0.40
N SER A 39 6.67 19.86 -1.15
CA SER A 39 5.55 19.10 -0.64
C SER A 39 5.52 17.75 -1.31
N SER A 40 5.36 16.67 -0.55
CA SER A 40 5.15 15.34 -1.10
C SER A 40 3.66 15.04 -1.20
N CYS A 41 3.27 14.44 -2.31
CA CYS A 41 1.95 13.88 -2.52
C CYS A 41 2.09 12.36 -2.64
N GLU A 42 1.40 11.63 -1.79
CA GLU A 42 1.35 10.17 -1.82
C GLU A 42 -0.04 9.76 -2.29
N VAL A 43 -0.08 8.99 -3.38
CA VAL A 43 -1.33 8.49 -3.97
C VAL A 43 -1.33 6.97 -3.86
N MET A 44 -2.33 6.43 -3.18
CA MET A 44 -2.50 5.00 -2.99
C MET A 44 -3.90 4.55 -3.43
N PRO A 45 -4.04 3.36 -3.99
CA PRO A 45 -5.36 2.79 -4.23
C PRO A 45 -6.00 2.42 -2.88
N ASP A 46 -7.31 2.58 -2.80
CA ASP A 46 -8.09 2.02 -1.70
C ASP A 46 -8.26 0.52 -1.97
N ILE A 47 -7.46 -0.30 -1.30
CA ILE A 47 -7.55 -1.75 -1.39
C ILE A 47 -8.59 -2.19 -0.38
N GLU A 48 -9.73 -2.69 -0.85
CA GLU A 48 -10.71 -3.32 0.02
C GLU A 48 -10.02 -4.42 0.82
N LYS A 49 -9.96 -4.22 2.13
CA LYS A 49 -9.48 -5.24 3.08
C LYS A 49 -10.57 -6.27 3.26
N ASP A 50 -10.76 -7.12 2.26
CA ASP A 50 -11.58 -8.31 2.40
C ASP A 50 -10.86 -9.30 3.34
N LEU A 51 -11.08 -9.09 4.64
CA LEU A 51 -10.44 -9.81 5.73
C LEU A 51 -11.25 -11.05 6.13
N ASP A 52 -12.31 -11.34 5.40
CA ASP A 52 -13.07 -12.57 5.65
C ASP A 52 -12.28 -13.77 5.13
N VAL A 53 -11.85 -14.62 6.07
CA VAL A 53 -11.08 -15.83 5.78
C VAL A 53 -12.07 -17.00 5.85
N GLU A 54 -12.61 -17.38 4.70
CA GLU A 54 -13.40 -18.57 4.56
C GLU A 54 -12.47 -19.78 4.43
N VAL A 55 -12.59 -20.75 5.34
CA VAL A 55 -11.84 -22.00 5.31
C VAL A 55 -12.77 -23.09 4.82
N ARG A 56 -12.48 -23.67 3.66
CA ARG A 56 -13.25 -24.79 3.10
C ARG A 56 -12.81 -26.10 3.74
N ASP A 57 -13.75 -27.00 3.95
CA ASP A 57 -13.44 -28.32 4.50
C ASP A 57 -12.50 -29.15 3.61
N ASP A 58 -12.54 -28.94 2.30
CA ASP A 58 -11.67 -29.62 1.32
C ASP A 58 -10.22 -29.14 1.36
N ASP A 59 -9.98 -27.94 1.88
CA ASP A 59 -8.64 -27.34 1.99
C ASP A 59 -7.92 -27.72 3.27
N ILE A 60 -8.58 -28.44 4.17
CA ILE A 60 -8.04 -28.81 5.47
C ILE A 60 -7.99 -30.33 5.67
N ARG A 61 -6.97 -30.77 6.37
CA ARG A 61 -6.88 -32.14 6.89
C ARG A 61 -6.84 -32.09 8.41
N ILE A 62 -7.74 -32.84 9.03
CA ILE A 62 -7.83 -32.94 10.49
C ILE A 62 -7.33 -34.30 10.92
N ASP A 63 -6.22 -34.32 11.65
CA ASP A 63 -5.65 -35.52 12.23
C ASP A 63 -5.85 -35.52 13.76
N THR A 64 -6.28 -36.63 14.29
CA THR A 64 -6.40 -36.84 15.74
C THR A 64 -5.20 -37.65 16.24
N TYR A 65 -4.60 -37.24 17.33
CA TYR A 65 -3.47 -37.97 17.92
C TYR A 65 -3.54 -37.95 19.45
N ARG A 66 -2.71 -38.79 20.08
CA ARG A 66 -2.63 -38.84 21.53
C ARG A 66 -1.80 -37.67 22.04
N SER A 67 -2.34 -36.89 22.98
CA SER A 67 -1.59 -35.83 23.63
C SER A 67 -0.41 -36.41 24.40
N SER A 68 0.77 -35.81 24.24
CA SER A 68 1.96 -36.17 25.06
C SER A 68 2.14 -35.09 26.12
N GLY A 69 2.13 -35.50 27.41
CA GLY A 69 2.34 -34.57 28.54
C GLY A 69 2.38 -35.29 29.87
N ALA A 70 2.88 -34.63 30.90
CA ALA A 70 2.89 -35.12 32.29
C ALA A 70 1.48 -35.06 32.88
N GLY A 71 0.64 -36.02 32.52
CA GLY A 71 -0.72 -36.17 33.02
C GLY A 71 -1.05 -37.64 33.27
N GLY A 72 -1.92 -37.92 34.23
CA GLY A 72 -2.28 -39.26 34.69
C GLY A 72 -2.84 -40.18 33.60
N GLN A 73 -3.24 -41.42 33.97
CA GLN A 73 -3.68 -42.50 33.06
C GLN A 73 -4.74 -42.12 32.02
N HIS A 74 -5.51 -41.06 32.23
CA HIS A 74 -6.56 -40.63 31.31
C HIS A 74 -6.02 -39.92 30.03
N ILE A 75 -4.93 -39.18 30.15
CA ILE A 75 -4.31 -38.45 29.01
C ILE A 75 -3.69 -39.43 28.01
N ASN A 76 -3.19 -40.53 28.47
CA ASN A 76 -2.52 -41.54 27.63
C ASN A 76 -3.47 -42.52 26.91
N LYS A 77 -4.78 -42.51 27.26
CA LYS A 77 -5.78 -43.43 26.67
C LYS A 77 -6.68 -42.79 25.61
N THR A 78 -6.87 -41.46 25.59
CA THR A 78 -7.76 -40.78 24.70
C THR A 78 -7.01 -39.94 23.68
N SER A 79 -7.32 -40.12 22.38
CA SER A 79 -6.78 -39.29 21.29
C SER A 79 -7.57 -37.98 21.20
N SER A 80 -7.37 -37.06 22.16
CA SER A 80 -8.09 -35.79 22.23
C SER A 80 -7.36 -34.64 21.54
N ALA A 81 -6.07 -34.80 21.22
CA ALA A 81 -5.30 -33.78 20.52
C ALA A 81 -5.65 -33.73 19.02
N ILE A 82 -5.76 -32.53 18.49
CA ILE A 82 -6.12 -32.24 17.11
C ILE A 82 -4.95 -31.52 16.41
N ARG A 83 -4.67 -31.94 15.19
CA ARG A 83 -3.81 -31.25 14.23
C ARG A 83 -4.61 -30.92 13.00
N ILE A 84 -4.62 -29.66 12.60
CA ILE A 84 -5.21 -29.21 11.35
C ILE A 84 -4.10 -28.74 10.43
N THR A 85 -4.07 -29.29 9.22
CA THR A 85 -3.15 -28.88 8.16
C THR A 85 -3.97 -28.22 7.06
N HIS A 86 -3.67 -26.99 6.73
CA HIS A 86 -4.29 -26.26 5.62
C HIS A 86 -3.40 -26.38 4.39
N PHE A 87 -3.88 -27.05 3.35
CA PHE A 87 -3.08 -27.39 2.16
C PHE A 87 -2.63 -26.16 1.36
N PRO A 88 -3.49 -25.16 1.05
CA PRO A 88 -3.07 -24.05 0.20
C PRO A 88 -1.97 -23.19 0.81
N SER A 89 -2.00 -22.96 2.13
CA SER A 89 -0.99 -22.13 2.83
C SER A 89 0.13 -22.95 3.51
N GLY A 90 0.00 -24.27 3.60
CA GLY A 90 0.93 -25.12 4.34
C GLY A 90 0.92 -24.92 5.87
N ILE A 91 -0.01 -24.12 6.39
CA ILE A 91 -0.09 -23.84 7.83
C ILE A 91 -0.56 -25.08 8.58
N VAL A 92 0.17 -25.43 9.64
CA VAL A 92 -0.20 -26.50 10.55
C VAL A 92 -0.49 -25.90 11.92
N VAL A 93 -1.62 -26.30 12.49
CA VAL A 93 -2.07 -25.90 13.84
C VAL A 93 -2.33 -27.14 14.67
N THR A 94 -1.88 -27.13 15.93
CA THR A 94 -2.11 -28.21 16.88
C THR A 94 -2.78 -27.67 18.15
N CYS A 95 -3.80 -28.36 18.64
CA CYS A 95 -4.44 -28.03 19.90
C CYS A 95 -4.63 -29.30 20.76
N GLN A 96 -4.20 -29.22 22.02
CA GLN A 96 -4.31 -30.33 22.99
C GLN A 96 -4.69 -29.87 24.40
N ASN A 97 -5.16 -28.62 24.52
CA ASN A 97 -5.34 -27.97 25.84
C ASN A 97 -6.61 -28.41 26.56
N GLU A 98 -7.57 -28.93 25.82
CA GLU A 98 -8.86 -29.34 26.37
C GLU A 98 -9.00 -30.86 26.47
N ARG A 99 -9.87 -31.30 27.37
CA ARG A 99 -10.18 -32.74 27.53
C ARG A 99 -11.08 -33.29 26.42
N SER A 100 -11.87 -32.43 25.80
CA SER A 100 -12.80 -32.77 24.71
C SER A 100 -12.14 -32.58 23.36
N GLN A 101 -12.20 -33.61 22.51
CA GLN A 101 -11.74 -33.56 21.13
C GLN A 101 -12.46 -32.48 20.32
N LEU A 102 -13.79 -32.29 20.55
CA LEU A 102 -14.59 -31.28 19.88
C LEU A 102 -14.08 -29.86 20.21
N GLN A 103 -13.85 -29.58 21.50
CA GLN A 103 -13.33 -28.27 21.93
C GLN A 103 -11.93 -28.01 21.38
N ASN A 104 -11.07 -29.02 21.30
CA ASN A 104 -9.76 -28.89 20.66
C ASN A 104 -9.88 -28.60 19.15
N LYS A 105 -10.85 -29.22 18.45
CA LYS A 105 -11.13 -28.95 17.05
C LYS A 105 -11.58 -27.50 16.83
N ASP A 106 -12.52 -27.00 17.64
CA ASP A 106 -13.03 -25.63 17.53
C ASP A 106 -11.92 -24.60 17.79
N LYS A 107 -11.12 -24.83 18.84
CA LYS A 107 -9.95 -23.97 19.13
C LYS A 107 -8.88 -24.03 18.02
N ALA A 108 -8.57 -25.21 17.50
CA ALA A 108 -7.63 -25.36 16.41
C ALA A 108 -8.12 -24.64 15.15
N MET A 109 -9.42 -24.69 14.85
CA MET A 109 -10.04 -23.97 13.74
C MET A 109 -9.94 -22.44 13.93
N GLN A 110 -10.21 -21.93 15.14
CA GLN A 110 -10.02 -20.51 15.45
C GLN A 110 -8.55 -20.07 15.29
N MET A 111 -7.60 -20.87 15.78
CA MET A 111 -6.16 -20.59 15.61
C MET A 111 -5.74 -20.62 14.15
N LEU A 112 -6.30 -21.52 13.33
CA LEU A 112 -6.05 -21.55 11.89
C LEU A 112 -6.56 -20.28 11.21
N LYS A 113 -7.81 -19.89 11.49
CA LYS A 113 -8.38 -18.65 10.95
C LYS A 113 -7.55 -17.42 11.33
N GLN A 114 -7.10 -17.31 12.59
CA GLN A 114 -6.23 -16.22 13.03
C GLN A 114 -4.89 -16.18 12.26
N LYS A 115 -4.25 -17.34 12.06
CA LYS A 115 -3.00 -17.41 11.31
C LYS A 115 -3.18 -17.06 9.83
N LEU A 116 -4.25 -17.52 9.21
CA LEU A 116 -4.58 -17.18 7.82
C LEU A 116 -4.90 -15.69 7.67
N PHE A 117 -5.59 -15.11 8.65
CA PHE A 117 -5.85 -13.66 8.71
C PHE A 117 -4.53 -12.87 8.75
N MET A 118 -3.62 -13.23 9.65
CA MET A 118 -2.31 -12.57 9.74
C MET A 118 -1.49 -12.71 8.45
N LEU A 119 -1.53 -13.87 7.79
CA LEU A 119 -0.85 -14.09 6.52
C LEU A 119 -1.45 -13.17 5.43
N LYS A 120 -2.76 -13.12 5.33
CA LYS A 120 -3.46 -12.25 4.36
C LYS A 120 -3.20 -10.76 4.62
N GLU A 121 -3.13 -10.35 5.89
CA GLU A 121 -2.76 -8.98 6.28
C GLU A 121 -1.31 -8.65 5.86
N GLN A 122 -0.38 -9.60 6.07
CA GLN A 122 1.00 -9.43 5.64
C GLN A 122 1.12 -9.33 4.11
N GLU A 123 0.45 -10.21 3.37
CA GLU A 123 0.43 -10.15 1.90
C GLU A 123 -0.15 -8.82 1.38
N ASN A 124 -1.21 -8.30 2.03
CA ASN A 124 -1.76 -7.01 1.67
C ASN A 124 -0.80 -5.87 1.99
N ALA A 125 -0.12 -5.91 3.14
CA ALA A 125 0.89 -4.92 3.49
C ALA A 125 2.09 -4.93 2.52
N GLU A 126 2.52 -6.11 2.07
CA GLU A 126 3.58 -6.25 1.06
C GLU A 126 3.13 -5.69 -0.30
N LYS A 127 1.89 -5.96 -0.73
CA LYS A 127 1.31 -5.36 -1.94
C LYS A 127 1.19 -3.84 -1.83
N GLU A 128 0.73 -3.33 -0.69
CA GLU A 128 0.69 -1.89 -0.43
C GLU A 128 2.09 -1.26 -0.49
N ALA A 129 3.10 -1.91 0.09
CA ALA A 129 4.48 -1.45 0.05
C ALA A 129 5.07 -1.47 -1.38
N GLU A 130 4.77 -2.50 -2.17
CA GLU A 130 5.18 -2.59 -3.58
C GLU A 130 4.53 -1.49 -4.43
N ILE A 131 3.24 -1.21 -4.21
CA ILE A 131 2.50 -0.14 -4.90
C ILE A 131 3.02 1.24 -4.48
N ARG A 132 3.34 1.42 -3.21
CA ARG A 132 3.90 2.65 -2.66
C ARG A 132 5.24 2.99 -3.31
N GLY A 133 6.07 1.99 -3.60
CA GLY A 133 7.42 2.17 -4.11
C GLY A 133 8.37 2.78 -3.08
N GLU A 134 9.52 3.26 -3.55
CA GLU A 134 10.48 3.93 -2.68
C GLU A 134 9.94 5.28 -2.20
N VAL A 135 10.01 5.52 -0.89
CA VAL A 135 9.67 6.82 -0.28
C VAL A 135 10.73 7.82 -0.73
N MET A 136 10.32 8.77 -1.57
CA MET A 136 11.22 9.82 -2.06
C MET A 136 11.46 10.87 -0.97
N GLU A 137 12.75 11.19 -0.72
CA GLU A 137 13.10 12.29 0.16
C GLU A 137 12.57 13.63 -0.39
N ASN A 138 12.03 14.47 0.52
CA ASN A 138 11.57 15.82 0.19
C ASN A 138 12.77 16.74 -0.11
N GLY A 139 13.26 16.73 -1.35
CA GLY A 139 14.43 17.50 -1.74
C GLY A 139 14.54 17.77 -3.24
N PHE A 140 15.60 18.47 -3.61
CA PHE A 140 15.85 18.87 -5.00
C PHE A 140 16.04 17.70 -5.97
N GLY A 141 16.55 16.56 -5.50
CA GLY A 141 16.80 15.38 -6.34
C GLY A 141 15.55 14.58 -6.70
N SER A 142 14.48 14.71 -5.93
CA SER A 142 13.29 13.85 -6.02
C SER A 142 12.06 14.56 -6.60
N GLN A 143 12.19 15.80 -7.06
CA GLN A 143 11.06 16.58 -7.55
C GLN A 143 10.52 16.05 -8.88
N ILE A 144 9.19 15.85 -8.94
CA ILE A 144 8.48 15.47 -10.17
C ILE A 144 7.96 16.69 -10.95
N ARG A 145 7.56 17.74 -10.23
CA ARG A 145 7.00 18.95 -10.82
C ARG A 145 7.48 20.19 -10.09
N SER A 146 7.82 21.24 -10.86
CA SER A 146 8.26 22.53 -10.34
C SER A 146 7.26 23.61 -10.70
N TYR A 147 6.83 24.37 -9.69
CA TYR A 147 5.95 25.53 -9.80
C TYR A 147 6.77 26.79 -9.49
N VAL A 148 6.96 27.66 -10.45
CA VAL A 148 7.64 28.93 -10.30
C VAL A 148 6.62 30.05 -10.46
N LEU A 149 6.50 30.92 -9.45
CA LEU A 149 5.60 32.06 -9.46
C LEU A 149 6.33 33.39 -9.65
N GLN A 150 7.62 33.46 -9.33
CA GLN A 150 8.49 34.64 -9.51
C GLN A 150 9.91 34.22 -9.92
N PRO A 151 10.58 34.97 -10.79
CA PRO A 151 10.21 36.22 -11.45
C PRO A 151 9.26 36.04 -12.65
N TYR A 152 9.05 34.82 -13.08
CA TYR A 152 8.11 34.42 -14.14
C TYR A 152 7.21 33.30 -13.62
N THR A 153 6.08 33.11 -14.28
CA THR A 153 5.14 32.03 -13.93
C THR A 153 5.36 30.84 -14.87
N MET A 154 5.63 29.67 -14.28
CA MET A 154 5.80 28.44 -15.05
C MET A 154 5.57 27.22 -14.14
N VAL A 155 4.86 26.24 -14.68
CA VAL A 155 4.80 24.89 -14.11
C VAL A 155 5.43 23.93 -15.11
N LYS A 156 6.36 23.11 -14.65
CA LYS A 156 7.05 22.11 -15.49
C LYS A 156 7.08 20.77 -14.80
N ASP A 157 6.63 19.73 -15.49
CA ASP A 157 6.82 18.35 -15.08
C ASP A 157 8.17 17.84 -15.60
N LEU A 158 9.05 17.46 -14.68
CA LEU A 158 10.43 17.07 -15.01
C LEU A 158 10.55 15.69 -15.63
N ARG A 159 9.49 14.86 -15.54
CA ARG A 159 9.46 13.51 -16.13
C ARG A 159 9.05 13.54 -17.59
N THR A 160 8.08 14.37 -17.92
CA THR A 160 7.48 14.42 -19.26
C THR A 160 7.95 15.60 -20.08
N GLY A 161 8.49 16.64 -19.42
CA GLY A 161 8.86 17.90 -20.04
C GLY A 161 7.66 18.83 -20.32
N GLU A 162 6.44 18.45 -19.93
CA GLU A 162 5.24 19.26 -20.14
C GLU A 162 5.29 20.55 -19.33
N GLU A 163 4.94 21.67 -19.92
CA GLU A 163 5.03 23.02 -19.34
C GLU A 163 3.72 23.79 -19.46
N SER A 164 3.42 24.61 -18.46
CA SER A 164 2.31 25.58 -18.47
C SER A 164 2.78 26.93 -17.96
N GLY A 165 2.51 27.99 -18.68
CA GLY A 165 2.79 29.38 -18.25
C GLY A 165 1.81 29.92 -17.22
N ASN A 166 0.66 29.26 -17.02
CA ASN A 166 -0.36 29.69 -16.06
C ASN A 166 -0.30 28.85 -14.79
N ALA A 167 0.64 29.18 -13.91
CA ALA A 167 0.83 28.45 -12.66
C ALA A 167 -0.42 28.53 -11.74
N GLN A 168 -1.15 29.65 -11.76
CA GLN A 168 -2.34 29.80 -10.92
C GLN A 168 -3.44 28.82 -11.35
N LYS A 169 -3.71 28.71 -12.64
CA LYS A 169 -4.72 27.80 -13.17
C LYS A 169 -4.43 26.34 -12.82
N VAL A 170 -3.14 25.95 -12.85
CA VAL A 170 -2.69 24.61 -12.46
C VAL A 170 -2.87 24.38 -10.95
N LEU A 171 -2.58 25.39 -10.12
CA LEU A 171 -2.80 25.31 -8.67
C LEU A 171 -4.30 25.26 -8.32
N ASP A 172 -5.15 25.86 -9.14
CA ASP A 172 -6.62 25.83 -9.00
C ASP A 172 -7.24 24.51 -9.52
N GLY A 173 -6.42 23.57 -10.02
CA GLY A 173 -6.85 22.22 -10.38
C GLY A 173 -6.86 21.87 -11.87
N ASP A 174 -6.42 22.76 -12.77
CA ASP A 174 -6.29 22.42 -14.20
C ASP A 174 -5.04 21.56 -14.45
N LEU A 175 -5.17 20.27 -14.18
CA LEU A 175 -4.09 19.29 -14.25
C LEU A 175 -4.14 18.41 -15.51
N ASP A 176 -5.18 18.49 -16.31
CA ASP A 176 -5.46 17.58 -17.42
C ASP A 176 -4.28 17.38 -18.38
N GLN A 177 -3.59 18.46 -18.73
CA GLN A 177 -2.44 18.40 -19.63
C GLN A 177 -1.31 17.56 -19.05
N PHE A 178 -1.03 17.68 -17.74
CA PHE A 178 0.03 16.91 -17.05
C PHE A 178 -0.38 15.46 -16.87
N LEU A 179 -1.63 15.17 -16.55
CA LEU A 179 -2.16 13.81 -16.42
C LEU A 179 -2.04 13.07 -17.76
N ARG A 180 -2.46 13.68 -18.85
CA ARG A 180 -2.35 13.10 -20.21
C ARG A 180 -0.91 12.91 -20.67
N ALA A 181 -0.05 13.89 -20.40
CA ALA A 181 1.38 13.80 -20.72
C ALA A 181 2.05 12.66 -19.94
N TYR A 182 1.70 12.50 -18.66
CA TYR A 182 2.20 11.40 -17.82
C TYR A 182 1.73 10.03 -18.32
N LEU A 183 0.46 9.87 -18.66
CA LEU A 183 -0.06 8.61 -19.18
C LEU A 183 0.61 8.22 -20.51
N ARG A 184 0.83 9.21 -21.39
CA ARG A 184 1.58 9.00 -22.64
C ARG A 184 3.02 8.59 -22.37
N TRP A 185 3.70 9.29 -21.45
CA TRP A 185 5.06 8.98 -21.05
C TRP A 185 5.17 7.55 -20.49
N LEU A 186 4.18 7.13 -19.69
CA LEU A 186 4.10 5.78 -19.13
C LEU A 186 3.93 4.73 -20.24
N SER A 187 3.05 4.99 -21.22
CA SER A 187 2.80 4.08 -22.35
C SER A 187 4.02 3.91 -23.27
N LEU A 188 4.89 4.90 -23.33
CA LEU A 188 6.15 4.87 -24.07
C LEU A 188 7.32 4.21 -23.31
N GLY A 189 7.05 3.60 -22.15
CA GLY A 189 8.08 2.92 -21.35
C GLY A 189 8.97 3.86 -20.54
N LYS A 190 8.46 5.01 -20.13
CA LYS A 190 9.14 6.00 -19.27
C LYS A 190 10.49 6.49 -19.85
N PRO A 191 10.54 6.98 -21.08
CA PRO A 191 11.79 7.50 -21.64
C PRO A 191 12.31 8.66 -20.78
N LYS A 192 13.62 8.72 -20.57
CA LYS A 192 14.23 9.89 -19.92
C LYS A 192 13.99 11.10 -20.80
N TRP A 193 13.34 12.12 -20.26
CA TRP A 193 13.23 13.39 -20.95
C TRP A 193 14.62 14.02 -21.06
N LYS A 194 15.09 14.19 -22.31
CA LYS A 194 16.32 14.92 -22.59
C LYS A 194 15.93 16.39 -22.66
N GLY A 195 16.09 17.09 -21.54
CA GLY A 195 15.98 18.56 -21.55
C GLY A 195 16.93 19.12 -22.61
N VAL A 196 16.49 20.14 -23.29
CA VAL A 196 17.41 20.96 -24.07
C VAL A 196 18.28 21.68 -23.04
N ASP A 197 19.58 21.42 -23.04
CA ASP A 197 20.59 22.11 -22.23
C ASP A 197 20.58 23.62 -22.52
#